data_9dfb0b0ee146ffde8bf89ebe92c34016
#
_entry.id   9dfb0b0ee146ffde8bf89ebe92c34016
#
_cell.length_a   1.000
_cell.length_b   1.000
_cell.length_c   1.000
_cell.angle_alpha   90.00
_cell.angle_beta   90.00
_cell.angle_gamma   90.00
#
_symmetry.space_group_name_H-M   'P 1'
#
loop_
_entity.id
_entity.type
_entity.pdbx_description
1 polymer ?
#
loop_
_entity_poly.entity_id
_entity_poly.type
_entity_poly.pdbx_seq_one_letter_code
_entity_poly.pdbx_strand_id
1 'polypeptide(L)'
;MFGSLDSLTKISTARSRSISAENVYGEPGRGGMAEVSDTPQPEVVRIGQGWGNNSCARELGQKWKVRPCITLAPAAVTTLMDVDGPGCIRHIWITVNEKHLRNIVLRMYWDGEEAPSVEVPLGDFFCNACLHTAQIDRKSVV
;
A
#
# COMPACT_ATOMS: atom_id res chain seq x y z
N MET A 1 -7.99 -3.04 21.53
CA MET A 1 -7.66 -1.72 22.11
C MET A 1 -6.15 -1.55 21.99
N PHE A 2 -5.71 -0.77 21.03
CA PHE A 2 -4.29 -0.58 20.74
C PHE A 2 -3.94 0.86 21.10
N GLY A 3 -2.99 1.05 22.00
CA GLY A 3 -2.47 2.39 22.32
C GLY A 3 -2.53 2.80 23.80
N SER A 4 -2.83 1.89 24.72
CA SER A 4 -2.64 2.17 26.15
C SER A 4 -1.16 2.08 26.51
N LEU A 5 -0.66 2.97 27.33
CA LEU A 5 0.68 2.91 27.91
C LEU A 5 0.95 1.56 28.60
N ASP A 6 -0.08 0.90 29.12
CA ASP A 6 -0.03 -0.44 29.72
C ASP A 6 0.44 -1.53 28.74
N SER A 7 0.36 -1.27 27.44
CA SER A 7 0.83 -2.22 26.42
C SER A 7 2.34 -2.13 26.16
N LEU A 8 3.00 -1.07 26.60
CA LEU A 8 4.44 -0.86 26.34
C LEU A 8 5.33 -1.87 27.04
N THR A 9 4.86 -2.43 28.15
CA THR A 9 5.60 -3.44 28.93
C THR A 9 5.29 -4.87 28.52
N LYS A 10 4.35 -5.07 27.59
CA LYS A 10 3.95 -6.41 27.17
C LYS A 10 4.83 -6.88 26.02
N ILE A 11 5.55 -7.96 26.27
CA ILE A 11 6.29 -8.66 25.22
C ILE A 11 5.28 -9.36 24.33
N SER A 12 5.35 -9.08 23.02
CA SER A 12 4.50 -9.73 22.03
C SER A 12 5.33 -10.66 21.16
N THR A 13 4.77 -11.80 20.81
CA THR A 13 5.32 -12.72 19.81
C THR A 13 4.88 -12.37 18.39
N ALA A 14 4.11 -11.29 18.23
CA ALA A 14 3.65 -10.84 16.93
C ALA A 14 4.84 -10.51 16.02
N ARG A 15 4.70 -10.90 14.75
CA ARG A 15 5.66 -10.58 13.71
C ARG A 15 5.11 -9.43 12.87
N SER A 16 5.94 -8.45 12.57
CA SER A 16 5.58 -7.40 11.64
C SER A 16 5.88 -7.83 10.20
N ARG A 17 5.01 -7.44 9.28
CA ARG A 17 5.22 -7.56 7.84
C ARG A 17 5.05 -6.19 7.20
N SER A 18 5.84 -5.93 6.17
CA SER A 18 5.71 -4.73 5.35
C SER A 18 5.46 -5.17 3.92
N ILE A 19 4.28 -4.83 3.44
CA ILE A 19 3.86 -5.09 2.06
C ILE A 19 4.21 -3.88 1.22
N SER A 20 4.76 -4.10 0.05
CA SER A 20 5.11 -3.05 -0.89
C SER A 20 5.04 -3.56 -2.33
N ALA A 21 5.16 -2.67 -3.30
CA ALA A 21 5.27 -3.03 -4.72
C ALA A 21 6.41 -4.04 -5.00
N GLU A 22 7.44 -4.04 -4.15
CA GLU A 22 8.61 -4.91 -4.28
C GLU A 22 8.51 -6.20 -3.43
N ASN A 23 7.51 -6.28 -2.55
CA ASN A 23 7.34 -7.41 -1.63
C ASN A 23 5.85 -7.58 -1.29
N VAL A 24 5.11 -8.16 -2.20
CA VAL A 24 3.65 -8.31 -2.11
C VAL A 24 3.22 -9.25 -0.97
N TYR A 25 4.04 -10.25 -0.65
CA TYR A 25 3.74 -11.21 0.41
C TYR A 25 4.30 -10.80 1.78
N GLY A 26 5.02 -9.68 1.86
CA GLY A 26 5.60 -9.21 3.11
C GLY A 26 6.62 -10.17 3.72
N GLU A 27 7.36 -10.90 2.90
CA GLU A 27 8.36 -11.86 3.35
C GLU A 27 9.53 -11.15 4.05
N PRO A 28 10.03 -11.68 5.17
CA PRO A 28 11.19 -11.13 5.84
C PRO A 28 12.42 -11.05 4.93
N GLY A 29 13.11 -9.92 4.95
CA GLY A 29 14.33 -9.71 4.16
C GLY A 29 14.13 -9.51 2.65
N ARG A 30 12.88 -9.44 2.18
CA ARG A 30 12.55 -9.30 0.76
C ARG A 30 12.19 -7.87 0.34
N GLY A 31 12.25 -6.93 1.25
CA GLY A 31 12.10 -5.51 0.90
C GLY A 31 13.27 -5.02 0.05
N GLY A 32 13.00 -4.22 -0.96
CA GLY A 32 14.01 -3.68 -1.87
C GLY A 32 14.67 -4.71 -2.79
N MET A 33 14.05 -5.87 -3.00
CA MET A 33 14.61 -6.96 -3.80
C MET A 33 14.20 -6.92 -5.27
N ALA A 34 13.45 -5.92 -5.70
CA ALA A 34 13.13 -5.76 -7.11
C ALA A 34 14.39 -5.54 -7.94
N GLU A 35 14.43 -6.18 -9.09
CA GLU A 35 15.54 -6.03 -10.02
C GLU A 35 15.35 -4.79 -10.88
N VAL A 36 16.47 -4.18 -11.24
CA VAL A 36 16.49 -3.10 -12.23
C VAL A 36 16.16 -3.69 -13.59
N SER A 37 15.13 -3.18 -14.25
CA SER A 37 14.72 -3.61 -15.56
C SER A 37 14.94 -2.49 -16.57
N ASP A 38 15.45 -2.83 -17.74
CA ASP A 38 15.55 -1.92 -18.89
C ASP A 38 14.23 -1.89 -19.70
N THR A 39 13.32 -2.82 -19.43
CA THR A 39 12.04 -2.85 -20.11
C THR A 39 11.24 -1.61 -19.74
N PRO A 40 10.82 -0.80 -20.74
CA PRO A 40 9.92 0.31 -20.49
C PRO A 40 8.66 -0.22 -19.83
N GLN A 41 8.37 0.26 -18.64
CA GLN A 41 7.09 -0.04 -18.00
C GLN A 41 6.03 0.92 -18.58
N PRO A 42 4.76 0.49 -18.64
CA PRO A 42 3.69 1.41 -19.00
C PRO A 42 3.80 2.68 -18.16
N GLU A 43 3.50 3.80 -18.77
CA GLU A 43 3.67 5.11 -18.15
C GLU A 43 3.03 5.14 -16.77
N VAL A 44 3.84 4.95 -15.76
CA VAL A 44 3.42 5.18 -14.39
C VAL A 44 3.12 6.67 -14.30
N VAL A 45 1.89 6.98 -14.00
CA VAL A 45 1.40 8.34 -13.92
C VAL A 45 2.43 9.22 -13.23
N ARG A 46 2.97 10.17 -13.96
CA ARG A 46 3.97 11.11 -13.49
C ARG A 46 3.38 11.95 -12.36
N ILE A 47 3.66 11.57 -11.15
CA ILE A 47 3.45 12.45 -10.02
C ILE A 47 4.77 13.19 -9.86
N GLY A 48 4.81 14.42 -10.34
CA GLY A 48 6.02 15.23 -10.28
C GLY A 48 7.09 14.84 -11.30
N GLN A 49 8.03 15.72 -11.51
CA GLN A 49 9.15 15.49 -12.41
C GLN A 49 10.06 14.39 -11.86
N GLY A 50 10.42 13.43 -12.68
CA GLY A 50 11.55 12.55 -12.42
C GLY A 50 11.29 11.08 -12.19
N TRP A 51 10.04 10.62 -12.18
CA TRP A 51 9.72 9.19 -12.02
C TRP A 51 9.65 8.44 -13.37
N GLY A 52 10.43 8.90 -14.34
CA GLY A 52 10.59 8.19 -15.60
C GLY A 52 11.31 6.86 -15.37
N ASN A 53 10.82 5.80 -16.03
CA ASN A 53 11.41 4.47 -16.05
C ASN A 53 11.39 3.67 -14.74
N ASN A 54 10.42 3.92 -13.84
CA ASN A 54 10.06 2.97 -12.79
C ASN A 54 11.06 2.70 -11.68
N SER A 55 12.09 3.45 -11.55
CA SER A 55 12.98 3.25 -10.43
C SER A 55 13.51 4.56 -9.89
N CYS A 56 13.25 4.78 -8.60
CA CYS A 56 13.78 5.94 -7.91
C CYS A 56 15.28 5.84 -7.66
N ALA A 57 15.80 4.65 -7.62
CA ALA A 57 17.16 4.36 -7.19
C ALA A 57 17.85 3.39 -8.15
N ARG A 58 17.60 3.56 -9.46
CA ARG A 58 18.09 2.67 -10.50
C ARG A 58 19.60 2.53 -10.47
N GLU A 59 20.31 3.62 -10.30
CA GLU A 59 21.78 3.66 -10.29
C GLU A 59 22.38 2.97 -9.07
N LEU A 60 21.59 2.80 -8.02
CA LEU A 60 22.02 2.14 -6.79
C LEU A 60 21.78 0.63 -6.82
N GLY A 61 20.98 0.15 -7.78
CA GLY A 61 20.73 -1.28 -7.98
C GLY A 61 19.81 -1.91 -6.95
N GLN A 62 19.79 -3.24 -6.93
CA GLN A 62 19.00 -4.03 -6.00
C GLN A 62 19.37 -3.72 -4.54
N LYS A 63 18.44 -3.91 -3.62
CA LYS A 63 18.44 -3.55 -2.20
C LYS A 63 18.10 -2.10 -1.91
N TRP A 64 18.07 -1.27 -2.92
CA TRP A 64 17.47 0.06 -2.86
C TRP A 64 16.04 0.01 -3.39
N LYS A 65 15.27 1.05 -3.16
CA LYS A 65 13.89 1.12 -3.62
C LYS A 65 13.83 1.41 -5.12
N VAL A 66 14.07 0.38 -5.94
CA VAL A 66 14.10 0.52 -7.39
C VAL A 66 12.72 0.44 -8.03
N ARG A 67 11.74 -0.19 -7.38
CA ARG A 67 10.36 -0.30 -7.89
C ARG A 67 9.35 0.20 -6.85
N PRO A 68 9.15 1.51 -6.74
CA PRO A 68 8.32 2.11 -5.70
C PRO A 68 6.81 1.96 -5.91
N CYS A 69 6.38 1.54 -7.09
CA CYS A 69 4.98 1.54 -7.50
C CYS A 69 4.63 0.36 -8.38
N ILE A 70 3.33 0.12 -8.50
CA ILE A 70 2.73 -0.80 -9.46
C ILE A 70 1.86 -0.02 -10.44
N THR A 71 1.58 -0.61 -11.59
CA THR A 71 0.62 -0.10 -12.56
C THR A 71 -0.66 -0.90 -12.47
N LEU A 72 -1.78 -0.21 -12.33
CA LEU A 72 -3.10 -0.83 -12.37
C LEU A 72 -3.65 -0.71 -13.79
N ALA A 73 -3.90 -1.85 -14.44
CA ALA A 73 -4.56 -1.85 -15.74
C ALA A 73 -6.07 -1.55 -15.57
N PRO A 74 -6.70 -0.87 -16.53
CA PRO A 74 -8.14 -0.66 -16.50
C PRO A 74 -8.91 -1.98 -16.41
N ALA A 75 -9.96 -2.02 -15.59
CA ALA A 75 -10.81 -3.17 -15.36
C ALA A 75 -10.10 -4.44 -14.82
N ALA A 76 -8.86 -4.31 -14.37
CA ALA A 76 -8.13 -5.40 -13.76
C ALA A 76 -8.28 -5.42 -12.23
N VAL A 77 -8.19 -6.62 -11.68
CA VAL A 77 -8.04 -6.82 -10.24
C VAL A 77 -6.58 -7.06 -9.93
N THR A 78 -6.05 -6.32 -8.97
CA THR A 78 -4.65 -6.42 -8.55
C THR A 78 -4.60 -6.70 -7.06
N THR A 79 -4.00 -7.82 -6.68
CA THR A 79 -3.79 -8.16 -5.27
C THR A 79 -2.68 -7.28 -4.71
N LEU A 80 -2.99 -6.51 -3.68
CA LEU A 80 -2.03 -5.65 -2.98
C LEU A 80 -1.38 -6.38 -1.81
N MET A 81 -2.15 -7.25 -1.14
CA MET A 81 -1.71 -8.01 0.02
C MET A 81 -2.42 -9.35 0.03
N ASP A 82 -1.66 -10.42 0.27
CA ASP A 82 -2.18 -11.76 0.50
C ASP A 82 -1.32 -12.42 1.59
N VAL A 83 -1.87 -12.55 2.78
CA VAL A 83 -1.13 -12.98 3.97
C VAL A 83 -1.99 -13.87 4.83
N ASP A 84 -1.51 -15.07 5.08
CA ASP A 84 -2.15 -16.05 5.97
C ASP A 84 -1.94 -15.74 7.46
N GLY A 85 -2.91 -16.20 8.23
CA GLY A 85 -2.89 -16.22 9.69
C GLY A 85 -3.52 -14.98 10.34
N PRO A 86 -3.69 -15.02 11.66
CA PRO A 86 -4.29 -13.92 12.40
C PRO A 86 -3.40 -12.69 12.33
N GLY A 87 -3.99 -11.55 12.03
CA GLY A 87 -3.22 -10.33 11.87
C GLY A 87 -4.01 -9.05 12.05
N CYS A 88 -3.31 -7.94 12.00
CA CYS A 88 -3.90 -6.62 12.04
C CYS A 88 -3.15 -5.70 11.07
N ILE A 89 -3.85 -5.08 10.15
CA ILE A 89 -3.32 -4.00 9.34
C ILE A 89 -3.24 -2.76 10.23
N ARG A 90 -2.03 -2.29 10.48
CA ARG A 90 -1.78 -1.15 11.37
C ARG A 90 -1.54 0.15 10.62
N HIS A 91 -1.15 0.07 9.38
CA HIS A 91 -0.84 1.23 8.57
C HIS A 91 -1.06 0.91 7.10
N ILE A 92 -1.75 1.79 6.41
CA ILE A 92 -1.89 1.77 4.96
C ILE A 92 -1.41 3.13 4.44
N TRP A 93 -0.43 3.10 3.55
CA TRP A 93 0.08 4.29 2.88
C TRP A 93 0.05 4.05 1.37
N ILE A 94 -0.72 4.86 0.67
CA ILE A 94 -0.91 4.75 -0.78
C ILE A 94 -0.84 6.15 -1.37
N THR A 95 -0.15 6.30 -2.49
CA THR A 95 -0.21 7.47 -3.34
C THR A 95 -0.78 7.09 -4.69
N VAL A 96 -1.64 7.95 -5.21
CA VAL A 96 -2.27 7.80 -6.52
C VAL A 96 -2.61 9.19 -7.05
N ASN A 97 -2.70 9.32 -8.36
CA ASN A 97 -3.18 10.57 -8.94
C ASN A 97 -4.64 10.80 -8.51
N GLU A 98 -4.95 12.00 -8.04
CA GLU A 98 -6.27 12.40 -7.53
C GLU A 98 -7.42 12.10 -8.50
N LYS A 99 -7.17 12.18 -9.80
CA LYS A 99 -8.16 11.88 -10.85
C LYS A 99 -8.67 10.44 -10.81
N HIS A 100 -7.91 9.54 -10.17
CA HIS A 100 -8.24 8.12 -10.10
C HIS A 100 -8.80 7.68 -8.74
N LEU A 101 -8.91 8.58 -7.79
CA LEU A 101 -9.38 8.27 -6.44
C LEU A 101 -10.78 7.63 -6.40
N ARG A 102 -11.64 7.97 -7.36
CA ARG A 102 -12.99 7.39 -7.49
C ARG A 102 -13.06 6.19 -8.44
N ASN A 103 -12.04 6.01 -9.29
CA ASN A 103 -12.02 4.96 -10.31
C ASN A 103 -11.35 3.68 -9.80
N ILE A 104 -10.65 3.76 -8.68
CA ILE A 104 -10.00 2.63 -8.02
C ILE A 104 -10.88 2.21 -6.86
N VAL A 105 -11.27 0.93 -6.83
CA VAL A 105 -12.06 0.35 -5.74
C VAL A 105 -11.13 -0.49 -4.88
N LEU A 106 -11.07 -0.17 -3.59
CA LEU A 106 -10.38 -0.98 -2.60
C LEU A 106 -11.33 -2.06 -2.08
N ARG A 107 -10.89 -3.31 -2.10
CA ARG A 107 -11.59 -4.45 -1.51
C ARG A 107 -10.73 -5.09 -0.45
N MET A 108 -11.34 -5.52 0.63
CA MET A 108 -10.67 -6.28 1.67
C MET A 108 -11.53 -7.50 2.02
N TYR A 109 -10.88 -8.64 2.09
CA TYR A 109 -11.47 -9.93 2.42
C TYR A 109 -10.74 -10.50 3.63
N TRP A 110 -11.46 -11.15 4.51
CA TRP A 110 -10.93 -11.79 5.70
C TRP A 110 -11.34 -13.26 5.73
N ASP A 111 -10.49 -14.10 6.27
CA ASP A 111 -10.81 -15.49 6.61
C ASP A 111 -11.51 -16.31 5.51
N GLY A 112 -11.16 -16.07 4.24
CA GLY A 112 -11.71 -16.80 3.10
C GLY A 112 -13.12 -16.38 2.68
N GLU A 113 -13.56 -15.19 3.04
CA GLU A 113 -14.86 -14.64 2.60
C GLU A 113 -14.97 -14.58 1.08
N GLU A 114 -16.14 -14.96 0.55
CA GLU A 114 -16.45 -14.83 -0.89
C GLU A 114 -16.76 -13.38 -1.28
N ALA A 115 -17.42 -12.64 -0.38
CA ALA A 115 -17.75 -11.24 -0.57
C ALA A 115 -16.78 -10.36 0.26
N PRO A 116 -16.39 -9.20 -0.25
CA PRO A 116 -15.50 -8.32 0.50
C PRO A 116 -16.18 -7.73 1.73
N SER A 117 -15.53 -7.74 2.88
CA SER A 117 -15.94 -6.99 4.06
C SER A 117 -15.81 -5.47 3.89
N VAL A 118 -14.93 -5.06 2.99
CA VAL A 118 -14.77 -3.66 2.57
C VAL A 118 -14.78 -3.58 1.06
N GLU A 119 -15.67 -2.78 0.51
CA GLU A 119 -15.66 -2.40 -0.90
C GLU A 119 -16.00 -0.92 -1.02
N VAL A 120 -15.03 -0.11 -1.40
CA VAL A 120 -15.18 1.34 -1.39
C VAL A 120 -14.22 2.00 -2.38
N PRO A 121 -14.58 3.12 -3.02
CA PRO A 121 -13.62 3.92 -3.77
C PRO A 121 -12.44 4.32 -2.89
N LEU A 122 -11.23 4.24 -3.45
CA LEU A 122 -10.00 4.45 -2.69
C LEU A 122 -9.97 5.81 -1.97
N GLY A 123 -10.45 6.87 -2.64
CA GLY A 123 -10.51 8.19 -2.04
C GLY A 123 -11.44 8.23 -0.84
N ASP A 124 -12.59 7.58 -0.93
CA ASP A 124 -13.59 7.58 0.14
C ASP A 124 -13.08 6.80 1.36
N PHE A 125 -12.33 5.72 1.14
CA PHE A 125 -11.67 4.99 2.23
C PHE A 125 -10.75 5.88 3.06
N PHE A 126 -10.06 6.82 2.41
CA PHE A 126 -9.18 7.79 3.08
C PHE A 126 -9.87 9.12 3.40
N CYS A 127 -11.21 9.12 3.48
CA CYS A 127 -12.02 10.28 3.81
C CYS A 127 -11.89 11.46 2.81
N ASN A 128 -11.53 11.16 1.58
CA ASN A 128 -11.50 12.11 0.48
C ASN A 128 -12.74 11.89 -0.42
N ALA A 129 -13.92 11.96 0.20
CA ALA A 129 -15.18 11.69 -0.46
C ALA A 129 -15.49 12.75 -1.52
N CYS A 130 -16.02 12.30 -2.66
CA CYS A 130 -16.42 13.17 -3.76
C CYS A 130 -15.28 14.08 -4.29
N LEU A 131 -14.03 13.68 -4.16
CA LEU A 131 -12.84 14.46 -4.52
C LEU A 131 -12.67 15.78 -3.74
N HIS A 132 -13.36 15.93 -2.64
CA HIS A 132 -13.17 17.05 -1.72
C HIS A 132 -12.20 16.66 -0.61
N THR A 133 -11.08 17.33 -0.58
CA THR A 133 -10.14 17.21 0.54
C THR A 133 -10.71 17.96 1.73
N ALA A 134 -11.06 17.23 2.77
CA ALA A 134 -11.43 17.81 4.06
C ALA A 134 -10.25 17.73 5.02
N GLN A 135 -10.05 18.77 5.79
CA GLN A 135 -9.11 18.72 6.90
C GLN A 135 -9.73 17.85 7.99
N ILE A 136 -9.17 16.66 8.19
CA ILE A 136 -9.61 15.75 9.24
C ILE A 136 -8.65 15.94 10.40
N ASP A 137 -9.17 16.51 11.48
CA ASP A 137 -8.43 16.59 12.73
C ASP A 137 -8.36 15.18 13.35
N ARG A 138 -7.19 14.57 13.23
CA ARG A 138 -6.88 13.33 13.91
C ARG A 138 -6.40 13.67 15.32
N LYS A 139 -7.32 13.79 16.23
CA LYS A 139 -6.94 13.63 17.63
C LYS A 139 -6.53 12.17 17.82
N SER A 140 -5.24 11.95 17.96
CA SER A 140 -4.74 10.72 18.52
C SER A 140 -5.39 10.61 19.90
N VAL A 141 -6.38 9.74 20.04
CA VAL A 141 -6.87 9.37 21.36
C VAL A 141 -5.74 8.57 22.00
N VAL A 142 -5.05 9.21 22.89
CA VAL A 142 -4.06 8.61 23.75
C VAL A 142 -4.78 7.83 24.83
#